data_6ad6e2e6c5626aa60e3187bea0c8e6c7
#
_entry.id   6ad6e2e6c5626aa60e3187bea0c8e6c7
#
_cell.length_a   1.000
_cell.length_b   1.000
_cell.length_c   1.000
_cell.angle_alpha   90.00
_cell.angle_beta   90.00
_cell.angle_gamma   90.00
#
_symmetry.space_group_name_H-M   'P 1'
#
loop_
_entity.id
_entity.type
_entity.pdbx_description
1 polymer ?
#
loop_
_entity_poly.entity_id
_entity_poly.type
_entity_poly.pdbx_seq_one_letter_code
_entity_poly.pdbx_strand_id
1 'polypeptide(L)'
;CIMAGGFGKRLMPLTSEVPKPLLKVGSKPILENILDRFIEAGFCNFFISTHYKAEMVKSHFGNGSKWNVNIQYIFEEKPLGTAGALGLLSNDISDLPMIVMNADILTKVDFKELLDFHTKEQGDATMCVREYDFQVPYGVVESKNNRVYSIKEKPIKKFFINAGIYILSKSIFKMLDKVEYLDMPQLLEKKIADSGQINMYPLHEYWLDIGQIEQYNIANLVYEKEFIE
;
A
#
# COMPACT_ATOMS: atom_id res chain seq x y z
N CYS A 1 -7.65 -1.96 6.33
CA CYS A 1 -6.46 -2.49 7.01
C CYS A 1 -5.20 -1.73 6.56
N ILE A 2 -4.35 -1.29 7.50
CA ILE A 2 -3.12 -0.56 7.20
C ILE A 2 -1.93 -1.42 7.65
N MET A 3 -1.03 -1.75 6.69
CA MET A 3 0.11 -2.63 6.90
C MET A 3 1.31 -1.83 7.44
N ALA A 4 1.49 -1.83 8.77
CA ALA A 4 2.49 -1.01 9.47
C ALA A 4 3.59 -1.82 10.19
N GLY A 5 3.72 -3.13 9.93
CA GLY A 5 4.68 -4.03 10.58
C GLY A 5 6.14 -3.92 10.12
N GLY A 6 6.42 -3.14 9.08
CA GLY A 6 7.75 -3.06 8.47
C GLY A 6 8.83 -2.42 9.36
N PHE A 7 10.09 -2.89 9.24
CA PHE A 7 11.24 -2.35 9.98
C PHE A 7 11.69 -0.95 9.55
N GLY A 8 11.35 -0.50 8.35
CA GLY A 8 11.80 0.79 7.82
C GLY A 8 13.32 0.90 7.60
N LYS A 9 14.04 -0.21 7.39
CA LYS A 9 15.52 -0.24 7.28
C LYS A 9 16.10 0.74 6.28
N ARG A 10 15.42 0.98 5.15
CA ARG A 10 15.86 1.91 4.10
C ARG A 10 15.77 3.39 4.49
N LEU A 11 15.10 3.70 5.60
CA LEU A 11 14.98 5.04 6.18
C LEU A 11 15.93 5.28 7.37
N MET A 12 16.83 4.33 7.67
CA MET A 12 17.85 4.55 8.69
C MET A 12 18.71 5.78 8.33
N PRO A 13 19.09 6.64 9.33
CA PRO A 13 18.90 6.46 10.77
C PRO A 13 17.56 6.95 11.32
N LEU A 14 16.65 7.52 10.52
CA LEU A 14 15.39 8.11 10.99
C LEU A 14 14.50 7.09 11.75
N THR A 15 14.58 5.82 11.35
CA THR A 15 13.79 4.73 11.95
C THR A 15 14.49 4.01 13.11
N SER A 16 15.67 4.48 13.56
CA SER A 16 16.36 3.89 14.72
C SER A 16 15.57 4.09 16.00
N GLU A 17 15.03 5.27 16.23
CA GLU A 17 14.29 5.61 17.45
C GLU A 17 12.78 5.59 17.26
N VAL A 18 12.28 5.96 16.09
CA VAL A 18 10.86 6.08 15.77
C VAL A 18 10.49 5.12 14.64
N PRO A 19 9.45 4.27 14.78
CA PRO A 19 9.04 3.41 13.68
C PRO A 19 8.50 4.23 12.51
N LYS A 20 8.69 3.74 11.28
CA LYS A 20 8.33 4.43 10.04
C LYS A 20 6.91 5.04 10.04
N PRO A 21 5.86 4.35 10.51
CA PRO A 21 4.51 4.92 10.57
C PRO A 21 4.38 6.19 11.41
N LEU A 22 5.30 6.41 12.36
CA LEU A 22 5.32 7.57 13.23
C LEU A 22 6.31 8.68 12.78
N LEU A 23 7.06 8.48 11.69
CA LEU A 23 7.83 9.56 11.07
C LEU A 23 6.87 10.65 10.57
N LYS A 24 7.19 11.91 10.81
CA LYS A 24 6.32 13.01 10.43
C LYS A 24 6.53 13.40 8.96
N VAL A 25 5.42 13.63 8.27
CA VAL A 25 5.35 14.30 6.99
C VAL A 25 4.41 15.50 7.17
N GLY A 26 4.92 16.70 6.98
CA GLY A 26 4.26 17.89 7.49
C GLY A 26 4.22 17.88 9.02
N SER A 27 3.09 18.22 9.61
CA SER A 27 2.92 18.29 11.07
C SER A 27 2.58 16.97 11.74
N LYS A 28 2.13 15.95 10.98
CA LYS A 28 1.56 14.69 11.49
C LYS A 28 2.40 13.46 11.09
N PRO A 29 2.34 12.36 11.86
CA PRO A 29 2.86 11.06 11.45
C PRO A 29 2.31 10.59 10.08
N ILE A 30 3.11 9.85 9.31
CA ILE A 30 2.66 9.27 8.02
C ILE A 30 1.36 8.49 8.18
N LEU A 31 1.28 7.62 9.19
CA LEU A 31 0.09 6.81 9.45
C LEU A 31 -1.12 7.67 9.88
N GLU A 32 -0.92 8.80 10.57
CA GLU A 32 -2.00 9.72 10.92
C GLU A 32 -2.54 10.43 9.67
N ASN A 33 -1.67 10.85 8.75
CA ASN A 33 -2.10 11.42 7.47
C ASN A 33 -2.94 10.41 6.65
N ILE A 34 -2.55 9.14 6.65
CA ILE A 34 -3.33 8.07 5.99
C ILE A 34 -4.68 7.89 6.68
N LEU A 35 -4.70 7.83 8.01
CA LEU A 35 -5.92 7.65 8.80
C LEU A 35 -6.91 8.79 8.56
N ASP A 36 -6.43 10.05 8.57
CA ASP A 36 -7.25 11.23 8.30
C ASP A 36 -7.94 11.13 6.93
N ARG A 37 -7.23 10.73 5.88
CA ARG A 37 -7.78 10.53 4.53
C ARG A 37 -8.91 9.49 4.50
N PHE A 38 -8.74 8.38 5.21
CA PHE A 38 -9.80 7.39 5.34
C PHE A 38 -11.00 7.91 6.13
N ILE A 39 -10.77 8.65 7.21
CA ILE A 39 -11.83 9.26 8.02
C ILE A 39 -12.62 10.28 7.22
N GLU A 40 -11.96 11.15 6.45
CA GLU A 40 -12.58 12.09 5.52
C GLU A 40 -13.46 11.40 4.48
N ALA A 41 -13.04 10.21 4.02
CA ALA A 41 -13.83 9.36 3.14
C ALA A 41 -14.96 8.59 3.85
N GLY A 42 -15.10 8.74 5.19
CA GLY A 42 -16.19 8.15 5.99
C GLY A 42 -15.93 6.77 6.54
N PHE A 43 -14.68 6.27 6.48
CA PHE A 43 -14.32 4.99 7.11
C PHE A 43 -14.10 5.17 8.62
N CYS A 44 -14.60 4.22 9.42
CA CYS A 44 -14.56 4.31 10.87
C CYS A 44 -14.02 3.05 11.58
N ASN A 45 -13.79 1.95 10.87
CA ASN A 45 -13.24 0.72 11.43
C ASN A 45 -11.89 0.41 10.77
N PHE A 46 -10.86 0.27 11.59
CA PHE A 46 -9.49 0.09 11.15
C PHE A 46 -8.82 -1.11 11.79
N PHE A 47 -8.08 -1.85 11.00
CA PHE A 47 -7.06 -2.78 11.46
C PHE A 47 -5.70 -2.19 11.14
N ILE A 48 -4.77 -2.20 12.10
CA ILE A 48 -3.39 -1.77 11.90
C ILE A 48 -2.48 -2.96 12.22
N SER A 49 -1.81 -3.50 11.21
CA SER A 49 -0.78 -4.51 11.40
C SER A 49 0.46 -3.86 12.00
N THR A 50 1.02 -4.48 13.04
CA THR A 50 2.19 -3.95 13.77
C THR A 50 3.17 -5.08 14.11
N HIS A 51 4.46 -4.77 14.05
CA HIS A 51 5.56 -5.63 14.48
C HIS A 51 6.67 -4.81 15.13
N TYR A 52 7.47 -4.10 14.33
CA TYR A 52 8.56 -3.29 14.83
C TYR A 52 8.06 -2.09 15.64
N LYS A 53 8.50 -2.01 16.91
CA LYS A 53 8.11 -0.95 17.86
C LYS A 53 6.57 -0.76 17.97
N ALA A 54 5.84 -1.86 17.97
CA ALA A 54 4.37 -1.90 18.00
C ALA A 54 3.77 -1.06 19.13
N GLU A 55 4.38 -1.07 20.33
CA GLU A 55 3.88 -0.32 21.49
C GLU A 55 3.91 1.21 21.27
N MET A 56 4.86 1.73 20.48
CA MET A 56 4.88 3.15 20.14
C MET A 56 3.70 3.52 19.24
N VAL A 57 3.37 2.68 18.27
CA VAL A 57 2.22 2.89 17.38
C VAL A 57 0.93 2.81 18.19
N LYS A 58 0.77 1.78 19.03
CA LYS A 58 -0.40 1.61 19.90
C LYS A 58 -0.58 2.76 20.88
N SER A 59 0.52 3.27 21.47
CA SER A 59 0.47 4.40 22.41
C SER A 59 0.04 5.68 21.71
N HIS A 60 0.40 5.89 20.45
CA HIS A 60 0.04 7.09 19.69
C HIS A 60 -1.43 7.08 19.27
N PHE A 61 -1.91 5.97 18.72
CA PHE A 61 -3.25 5.87 18.14
C PHE A 61 -4.31 5.35 19.12
N GLY A 62 -3.92 4.64 20.19
CA GLY A 62 -4.84 4.04 21.14
C GLY A 62 -5.85 3.13 20.46
N ASN A 63 -7.10 3.21 20.88
CA ASN A 63 -8.22 2.50 20.26
C ASN A 63 -8.95 3.33 19.16
N GLY A 64 -8.41 4.49 18.80
CA GLY A 64 -9.01 5.37 17.79
C GLY A 64 -10.02 6.39 18.34
N SER A 65 -10.32 6.40 19.64
CA SER A 65 -11.31 7.30 20.25
C SER A 65 -11.00 8.78 20.03
N LYS A 66 -9.72 9.15 19.96
CA LYS A 66 -9.26 10.52 19.66
C LYS A 66 -9.78 11.02 18.30
N TRP A 67 -9.99 10.14 17.36
CA TRP A 67 -10.50 10.44 16.00
C TRP A 67 -11.95 9.99 15.79
N ASN A 68 -12.63 9.55 16.86
CA ASN A 68 -13.99 9.01 16.80
C ASN A 68 -14.13 7.79 15.86
N VAL A 69 -13.12 6.93 15.84
CA VAL A 69 -13.07 5.70 15.05
C VAL A 69 -12.69 4.51 15.94
N ASN A 70 -12.84 3.29 15.41
CA ASN A 70 -12.42 2.06 16.06
C ASN A 70 -11.13 1.53 15.42
N ILE A 71 -10.07 1.39 16.23
CA ILE A 71 -8.79 0.83 15.79
C ILE A 71 -8.53 -0.46 16.54
N GLN A 72 -8.32 -1.54 15.79
CA GLN A 72 -7.86 -2.84 16.27
C GLN A 72 -6.46 -3.11 15.71
N TYR A 73 -5.62 -3.81 16.50
CA TYR A 73 -4.24 -4.10 16.11
C TYR A 73 -4.07 -5.58 15.77
N ILE A 74 -3.39 -5.84 14.67
CA ILE A 74 -2.91 -7.16 14.29
C ILE A 74 -1.43 -7.21 14.69
N PHE A 75 -1.08 -7.95 15.73
CA PHE A 75 0.30 -8.09 16.18
C PHE A 75 0.99 -9.26 15.48
N GLU A 76 2.06 -8.96 14.77
CA GLU A 76 2.91 -9.95 14.11
C GLU A 76 4.07 -10.32 15.05
N GLU A 77 4.12 -11.56 15.56
CA GLU A 77 5.27 -12.04 16.36
C GLU A 77 6.57 -12.07 15.53
N LYS A 78 6.44 -12.32 14.23
CA LYS A 78 7.48 -12.29 13.23
C LYS A 78 6.94 -11.60 11.97
N PRO A 79 7.82 -11.00 11.12
CA PRO A 79 7.35 -10.40 9.88
C PRO A 79 6.60 -11.41 9.01
N LEU A 80 5.39 -11.09 8.63
CA LEU A 80 4.51 -11.95 7.82
C LEU A 80 4.34 -11.46 6.36
N GLY A 81 5.02 -10.39 5.97
CA GLY A 81 4.85 -9.79 4.65
C GLY A 81 3.58 -8.93 4.55
N THR A 82 3.29 -8.45 3.35
CA THR A 82 2.19 -7.50 3.12
C THR A 82 0.80 -8.14 3.03
N ALA A 83 0.71 -9.47 3.06
CA ALA A 83 -0.56 -10.21 3.05
C ALA A 83 -0.68 -11.19 4.21
N GLY A 84 0.42 -11.81 4.67
CA GLY A 84 0.37 -12.87 5.67
C GLY A 84 -0.21 -12.43 7.01
N ALA A 85 -0.04 -11.17 7.41
CA ALA A 85 -0.65 -10.61 8.61
C ALA A 85 -2.19 -10.62 8.57
N LEU A 86 -2.80 -10.59 7.38
CA LEU A 86 -4.26 -10.70 7.21
C LEU A 86 -4.79 -12.07 7.66
N GLY A 87 -3.95 -13.12 7.63
CA GLY A 87 -4.30 -14.44 8.15
C GLY A 87 -4.46 -14.49 9.70
N LEU A 88 -4.03 -13.44 10.41
CA LEU A 88 -4.26 -13.27 11.85
C LEU A 88 -5.64 -12.67 12.17
N LEU A 89 -6.35 -12.15 11.17
CA LEU A 89 -7.71 -11.69 11.37
C LEU A 89 -8.63 -12.87 11.65
N SER A 90 -9.54 -12.70 12.61
CA SER A 90 -10.51 -13.74 12.96
C SER A 90 -11.41 -14.08 11.76
N ASN A 91 -11.95 -15.30 11.73
CA ASN A 91 -12.90 -15.73 10.69
C ASN A 91 -14.22 -14.92 10.69
N ASP A 92 -14.44 -14.06 11.68
CA ASP A 92 -15.61 -13.17 11.82
C ASP A 92 -15.44 -11.83 11.07
N ILE A 93 -14.55 -11.79 10.04
CA ILE A 93 -14.47 -10.63 9.16
C ILE A 93 -15.82 -10.45 8.45
N SER A 94 -16.31 -9.22 8.46
CA SER A 94 -17.50 -8.80 7.71
C SER A 94 -17.47 -9.33 6.26
N ASP A 95 -18.65 -9.59 5.69
CA ASP A 95 -18.78 -9.94 4.27
C ASP A 95 -18.44 -8.77 3.33
N LEU A 96 -18.25 -7.57 3.90
CA LEU A 96 -17.85 -6.38 3.15
C LEU A 96 -16.39 -6.49 2.68
N PRO A 97 -16.08 -5.93 1.51
CA PRO A 97 -14.71 -5.84 1.04
C PRO A 97 -13.85 -4.98 1.97
N MET A 98 -12.56 -5.29 2.07
CA MET A 98 -11.60 -4.58 2.89
C MET A 98 -10.59 -3.84 2.03
N ILE A 99 -10.40 -2.53 2.27
CA ILE A 99 -9.27 -1.80 1.72
C ILE A 99 -8.02 -2.16 2.52
N VAL A 100 -6.99 -2.61 1.83
CA VAL A 100 -5.67 -2.90 2.41
C VAL A 100 -4.64 -1.96 1.80
N MET A 101 -3.87 -1.27 2.63
CA MET A 101 -2.91 -0.27 2.19
C MET A 101 -1.60 -0.35 2.97
N ASN A 102 -0.48 -0.16 2.31
CA ASN A 102 0.81 -0.02 2.98
C ASN A 102 0.87 1.30 3.75
N ALA A 103 1.45 1.27 4.97
CA ALA A 103 1.53 2.42 5.88
C ALA A 103 2.59 3.48 5.48
N ASP A 104 3.16 3.39 4.29
CA ASP A 104 4.20 4.28 3.79
C ASP A 104 3.79 5.05 2.54
N ILE A 105 2.52 5.01 2.18
CA ILE A 105 2.00 5.64 0.97
C ILE A 105 1.32 6.96 1.31
N LEU A 106 1.76 8.03 0.67
CA LEU A 106 1.11 9.33 0.68
C LEU A 106 0.31 9.49 -0.62
N THR A 107 -1.02 9.65 -0.52
CA THR A 107 -1.89 9.66 -1.71
C THR A 107 -3.13 10.53 -1.54
N LYS A 108 -3.65 11.01 -2.67
CA LYS A 108 -4.93 11.71 -2.79
C LYS A 108 -6.04 10.83 -3.37
N VAL A 109 -5.84 9.53 -3.48
CA VAL A 109 -6.86 8.62 -4.03
C VAL A 109 -8.21 8.81 -3.34
N ASP A 110 -9.29 8.81 -4.11
CA ASP A 110 -10.65 8.77 -3.58
C ASP A 110 -11.00 7.32 -3.22
N PHE A 111 -10.98 7.03 -1.91
CA PHE A 111 -11.27 5.68 -1.41
C PHE A 111 -12.73 5.25 -1.61
N LYS A 112 -13.67 6.20 -1.76
CA LYS A 112 -15.06 5.87 -2.08
C LYS A 112 -15.19 5.45 -3.53
N GLU A 113 -14.62 6.24 -4.44
CA GLU A 113 -14.61 5.91 -5.88
C GLU A 113 -13.93 4.56 -6.13
N LEU A 114 -12.81 4.32 -5.45
CA LEU A 114 -12.10 3.03 -5.53
C LEU A 114 -13.00 1.87 -5.04
N LEU A 115 -13.74 2.05 -3.94
CA LEU A 115 -14.67 1.04 -3.41
C LEU A 115 -15.86 0.81 -4.35
N ASP A 116 -16.41 1.89 -4.92
CA ASP A 116 -17.51 1.84 -5.89
C ASP A 116 -17.06 1.10 -7.16
N PHE A 117 -15.85 1.38 -7.66
CA PHE A 117 -15.25 0.66 -8.77
C PHE A 117 -15.16 -0.85 -8.48
N HIS A 118 -14.58 -1.23 -7.33
CA HIS A 118 -14.46 -2.64 -6.95
C HIS A 118 -15.82 -3.34 -6.90
N THR A 119 -16.82 -2.68 -6.31
CA THR A 119 -18.18 -3.20 -6.18
C THR A 119 -18.85 -3.39 -7.54
N LYS A 120 -18.64 -2.45 -8.44
CA LYS A 120 -19.19 -2.49 -9.81
C LYS A 120 -18.55 -3.61 -10.65
N GLU A 121 -17.22 -3.74 -10.59
CA GLU A 121 -16.48 -4.71 -11.39
C GLU A 121 -16.54 -6.15 -10.83
N GLN A 122 -17.07 -6.33 -9.60
CA GLN A 122 -17.34 -7.63 -8.96
C GLN A 122 -16.16 -8.62 -8.93
N GLY A 123 -14.93 -8.13 -8.82
CA GLY A 123 -13.75 -8.98 -8.74
C GLY A 123 -13.48 -9.56 -7.35
N ASP A 124 -12.60 -10.54 -7.27
CA ASP A 124 -12.08 -11.05 -6.00
C ASP A 124 -11.19 -10.04 -5.30
N ALA A 125 -10.45 -9.25 -6.08
CA ALA A 125 -9.70 -8.11 -5.57
C ALA A 125 -9.60 -7.01 -6.63
N THR A 126 -9.26 -5.79 -6.16
CA THR A 126 -8.84 -4.67 -7.00
C THR A 126 -7.46 -4.24 -6.53
N MET A 127 -6.52 -4.11 -7.46
CA MET A 127 -5.17 -3.61 -7.21
C MET A 127 -5.03 -2.22 -7.84
N CYS A 128 -4.68 -1.22 -7.03
CA CYS A 128 -4.30 0.07 -7.55
C CYS A 128 -2.93 0.00 -8.22
N VAL A 129 -2.82 0.64 -9.39
CA VAL A 129 -1.57 0.71 -10.15
C VAL A 129 -1.25 2.14 -10.52
N ARG A 130 0.03 2.44 -10.68
CA ARG A 130 0.53 3.72 -11.15
C ARG A 130 1.26 3.54 -12.46
N GLU A 131 1.03 4.42 -13.44
CA GLU A 131 1.89 4.46 -14.63
C GLU A 131 3.29 4.93 -14.23
N TYR A 132 4.30 4.22 -14.68
CA TYR A 132 5.71 4.49 -14.42
C TYR A 132 6.48 4.52 -15.74
N ASP A 133 7.13 5.65 -16.01
CA ASP A 133 7.96 5.85 -17.17
C ASP A 133 9.42 5.51 -16.85
N PHE A 134 9.96 4.52 -17.55
CA PHE A 134 11.36 4.14 -17.44
C PHE A 134 12.12 4.53 -18.72
N GLN A 135 12.97 5.54 -18.63
CA GLN A 135 13.85 5.93 -19.73
C GLN A 135 15.13 5.09 -19.70
N VAL A 136 15.37 4.34 -20.76
CA VAL A 136 16.66 3.65 -20.95
C VAL A 136 17.70 4.73 -21.31
N PRO A 137 18.79 4.90 -20.51
CA PRO A 137 19.73 6.03 -20.72
C PRO A 137 20.68 5.85 -21.93
N TYR A 138 20.44 4.82 -22.76
CA TYR A 138 21.26 4.45 -23.92
C TYR A 138 20.43 4.20 -25.15
N GLY A 139 21.07 4.16 -26.31
CA GLY A 139 20.46 3.65 -27.54
C GLY A 139 20.16 2.15 -27.42
N VAL A 140 18.89 1.78 -27.61
CA VAL A 140 18.43 0.38 -27.59
C VAL A 140 18.50 -0.18 -29.00
N VAL A 141 19.25 -1.27 -29.17
CA VAL A 141 19.46 -1.94 -30.47
C VAL A 141 18.60 -3.19 -30.54
N GLU A 142 17.77 -3.29 -31.58
CA GLU A 142 17.04 -4.49 -31.91
C GLU A 142 17.74 -5.23 -33.07
N SER A 143 18.03 -6.52 -32.87
CA SER A 143 18.77 -7.31 -33.85
C SER A 143 18.17 -8.70 -34.04
N LYS A 144 18.39 -9.26 -35.26
CA LYS A 144 18.06 -10.65 -35.60
C LYS A 144 19.20 -11.24 -36.41
N ASN A 145 19.68 -12.43 -36.05
CA ASN A 145 20.79 -13.11 -36.75
C ASN A 145 22.02 -12.21 -36.95
N ASN A 146 22.45 -11.48 -35.88
CA ASN A 146 23.59 -10.55 -35.85
C ASN A 146 23.44 -9.33 -36.79
N ARG A 147 22.24 -9.06 -37.31
CA ARG A 147 21.96 -7.86 -38.11
C ARG A 147 21.05 -6.93 -37.34
N VAL A 148 21.47 -5.67 -37.19
CA VAL A 148 20.68 -4.62 -36.58
C VAL A 148 19.59 -4.18 -37.56
N TYR A 149 18.33 -4.11 -37.08
CA TYR A 149 17.21 -3.62 -37.87
C TYR A 149 16.52 -2.38 -37.28
N SER A 150 16.81 -2.06 -36.01
CA SER A 150 16.28 -0.87 -35.36
C SER A 150 17.25 -0.34 -34.30
N ILE A 151 17.35 0.98 -34.18
CA ILE A 151 18.05 1.68 -33.09
C ILE A 151 17.11 2.77 -32.59
N LYS A 152 16.81 2.76 -31.27
CA LYS A 152 15.97 3.78 -30.62
C LYS A 152 16.79 4.47 -29.54
N GLU A 153 17.07 5.76 -29.72
CA GLU A 153 17.85 6.53 -28.76
C GLU A 153 17.00 6.86 -27.53
N LYS A 154 17.49 6.48 -26.36
CA LYS A 154 16.90 6.75 -25.04
C LYS A 154 15.37 6.52 -24.97
N PRO A 155 14.87 5.34 -25.40
CA PRO A 155 13.43 5.11 -25.44
C PRO A 155 12.84 5.09 -24.02
N ILE A 156 11.62 5.64 -23.91
CA ILE A 156 10.81 5.56 -22.71
C ILE A 156 9.92 4.31 -22.83
N LYS A 157 9.97 3.45 -21.82
CA LYS A 157 9.07 2.32 -21.65
C LYS A 157 8.09 2.61 -20.53
N LYS A 158 6.81 2.38 -20.77
CA LYS A 158 5.74 2.57 -19.81
C LYS A 158 5.37 1.25 -19.17
N PHE A 159 5.19 1.26 -17.86
CA PHE A 159 4.77 0.12 -17.07
C PHE A 159 3.66 0.55 -16.12
N PHE A 160 2.79 -0.37 -15.75
CA PHE A 160 1.98 -0.21 -14.56
C PHE A 160 2.70 -0.88 -13.39
N ILE A 161 2.95 -0.11 -12.34
CA ILE A 161 3.54 -0.60 -11.10
C ILE A 161 2.48 -0.71 -10.02
N ASN A 162 2.67 -1.65 -9.10
CA ASN A 162 1.82 -1.85 -7.95
C ASN A 162 1.91 -0.65 -7.00
N ALA A 163 0.78 -0.01 -6.71
CA ALA A 163 0.72 1.18 -5.87
C ALA A 163 0.59 0.87 -4.36
N GLY A 164 0.55 -0.39 -3.95
CA GLY A 164 0.45 -0.79 -2.54
C GLY A 164 -0.91 -0.48 -1.88
N ILE A 165 -1.94 -0.32 -2.69
CA ILE A 165 -3.33 -0.10 -2.26
C ILE A 165 -4.21 -1.15 -2.95
N TYR A 166 -5.05 -1.83 -2.18
CA TYR A 166 -5.85 -2.93 -2.66
C TYR A 166 -7.25 -2.90 -2.06
N ILE A 167 -8.23 -3.47 -2.73
CA ILE A 167 -9.48 -3.91 -2.13
C ILE A 167 -9.56 -5.42 -2.26
N LEU A 168 -9.87 -6.09 -1.16
CA LEU A 168 -9.97 -7.54 -1.08
C LEU A 168 -11.39 -7.94 -0.71
N SER A 169 -12.02 -8.76 -1.54
CA SER A 169 -13.29 -9.43 -1.23
C SER A 169 -13.07 -10.58 -0.24
N LYS A 170 -14.13 -11.03 0.41
CA LYS A 170 -14.09 -12.16 1.37
C LYS A 170 -13.45 -13.43 0.80
N SER A 171 -13.55 -13.67 -0.49
CA SER A 171 -12.96 -14.84 -1.16
C SER A 171 -11.43 -14.91 -1.04
N ILE A 172 -10.75 -13.76 -0.94
CA ILE A 172 -9.30 -13.70 -0.73
C ILE A 172 -8.93 -14.17 0.68
N PHE A 173 -9.69 -13.77 1.70
CA PHE A 173 -9.42 -14.15 3.09
C PHE A 173 -9.55 -15.66 3.32
N LYS A 174 -10.38 -16.36 2.55
CA LYS A 174 -10.50 -17.82 2.59
C LYS A 174 -9.21 -18.55 2.14
N MET A 175 -8.29 -17.87 1.47
CA MET A 175 -7.00 -18.42 1.06
C MET A 175 -5.92 -18.24 2.14
N LEU A 176 -6.21 -17.51 3.21
CA LEU A 176 -5.30 -17.19 4.31
C LEU A 176 -5.56 -18.07 5.53
N ASP A 177 -5.73 -19.39 5.32
CA ASP A 177 -5.98 -20.40 6.34
C ASP A 177 -4.77 -20.69 7.25
N LYS A 178 -3.58 -20.28 6.79
CA LYS A 178 -2.32 -20.44 7.49
C LYS A 178 -1.64 -19.10 7.73
N VAL A 179 -1.14 -18.92 8.95
CA VAL A 179 -0.33 -17.76 9.32
C VAL A 179 1.12 -18.01 8.89
N GLU A 180 1.46 -17.61 7.67
CA GLU A 180 2.79 -17.74 7.09
C GLU A 180 3.23 -16.45 6.41
N TYR A 181 4.54 -16.35 6.12
CA TYR A 181 5.05 -15.21 5.34
C TYR A 181 4.46 -15.24 3.93
N LEU A 182 3.77 -14.17 3.57
CA LEU A 182 3.17 -14.00 2.25
C LEU A 182 3.11 -12.52 1.89
N ASP A 183 3.61 -12.16 0.72
CA ASP A 183 3.44 -10.81 0.19
C ASP A 183 2.18 -10.71 -0.68
N MET A 184 1.58 -9.51 -0.73
CA MET A 184 0.34 -9.27 -1.48
C MET A 184 0.42 -9.68 -2.96
N PRO A 185 1.50 -9.38 -3.71
CA PRO A 185 1.61 -9.85 -5.08
C PRO A 185 1.51 -11.37 -5.21
N GLN A 186 2.16 -12.13 -4.31
CA GLN A 186 2.11 -13.59 -4.32
C GLN A 186 0.71 -14.14 -4.02
N LEU A 187 -0.03 -13.49 -3.09
CA LEU A 187 -1.42 -13.84 -2.80
C LEU A 187 -2.30 -13.64 -4.03
N LEU A 188 -2.16 -12.49 -4.69
CA LEU A 188 -2.93 -12.17 -5.88
C LEU A 188 -2.56 -13.08 -7.07
N GLU A 189 -1.27 -13.40 -7.26
CA GLU A 189 -0.83 -14.37 -8.28
C GLU A 189 -1.43 -15.76 -8.05
N LYS A 190 -1.46 -16.25 -6.80
CA LYS A 190 -2.14 -17.50 -6.45
C LYS A 190 -3.63 -17.44 -6.83
N LYS A 191 -4.30 -16.32 -6.52
CA LYS A 191 -5.73 -16.17 -6.85
C LYS A 191 -5.97 -16.15 -8.36
N ILE A 192 -5.09 -15.48 -9.14
CA ILE A 192 -5.15 -15.48 -10.61
C ILE A 192 -4.98 -16.91 -11.16
N ALA A 193 -4.02 -17.67 -10.61
CA ALA A 193 -3.78 -19.06 -11.00
C ALA A 193 -5.01 -19.96 -10.73
N ASP A 194 -5.78 -19.65 -9.68
CA ASP A 194 -7.04 -20.32 -9.34
C ASP A 194 -8.25 -19.74 -10.11
N SER A 195 -8.00 -19.06 -11.24
CA SER A 195 -9.02 -18.44 -12.10
C SER A 195 -9.83 -17.34 -11.42
N GLY A 196 -9.28 -16.71 -10.37
CA GLY A 196 -9.89 -15.56 -9.72
C GLY A 196 -9.70 -14.29 -10.55
N GLN A 197 -10.62 -13.33 -10.35
CA GLN A 197 -10.62 -12.06 -11.06
C GLN A 197 -9.98 -10.96 -10.20
N ILE A 198 -8.85 -10.44 -10.67
CA ILE A 198 -8.17 -9.28 -10.05
C ILE A 198 -8.31 -8.09 -10.98
N ASN A 199 -9.01 -7.06 -10.52
CA ASN A 199 -9.21 -5.84 -11.29
C ASN A 199 -8.03 -4.89 -11.09
N MET A 200 -7.73 -4.08 -12.11
CA MET A 200 -6.71 -3.04 -12.09
C MET A 200 -7.40 -1.67 -12.00
N TYR A 201 -7.00 -0.84 -11.02
CA TYR A 201 -7.47 0.53 -10.87
C TYR A 201 -6.29 1.51 -11.06
N PRO A 202 -6.21 2.23 -12.20
CA PRO A 202 -5.15 3.19 -12.45
C PRO A 202 -5.30 4.43 -11.56
N LEU A 203 -4.25 4.78 -10.80
CA LEU A 203 -4.19 6.01 -10.02
C LEU A 203 -3.70 7.16 -10.89
N HIS A 204 -4.48 8.22 -10.95
CA HIS A 204 -4.13 9.48 -11.61
C HIS A 204 -3.75 10.57 -10.60
N GLU A 205 -4.23 10.46 -9.35
CA GLU A 205 -4.03 11.38 -8.28
C GLU A 205 -2.59 11.31 -7.75
N TYR A 206 -2.25 12.26 -6.88
CA TYR A 206 -0.96 12.23 -6.21
C TYR A 206 -0.74 10.90 -5.47
N TRP A 207 0.41 10.30 -5.69
CA TRP A 207 0.84 9.07 -5.04
C TRP A 207 2.37 9.07 -4.88
N LEU A 208 2.84 8.75 -3.70
CA LEU A 208 4.26 8.62 -3.36
C LEU A 208 4.46 7.50 -2.34
N ASP A 209 5.31 6.52 -2.68
CA ASP A 209 5.84 5.53 -1.74
C ASP A 209 7.04 6.14 -0.99
N ILE A 210 6.91 6.31 0.33
CA ILE A 210 7.97 6.83 1.19
C ILE A 210 8.92 5.68 1.57
N GLY A 211 9.56 5.07 0.58
CA GLY A 211 10.41 3.90 0.76
C GLY A 211 11.84 4.22 1.19
N GLN A 212 12.37 5.40 0.87
CA GLN A 212 13.77 5.81 1.09
C GLN A 212 13.81 7.26 1.57
N ILE A 213 14.99 7.70 2.05
CA ILE A 213 15.20 9.05 2.58
C ILE A 213 14.87 10.14 1.53
N GLU A 214 15.18 9.90 0.26
CA GLU A 214 14.89 10.83 -0.82
C GLU A 214 13.37 11.08 -0.94
N GLN A 215 12.56 10.00 -1.00
CA GLN A 215 11.10 10.10 -1.06
C GLN A 215 10.53 10.73 0.22
N TYR A 216 11.12 10.47 1.39
CA TYR A 216 10.72 11.13 2.63
C TYR A 216 10.96 12.63 2.58
N ASN A 217 12.10 13.08 2.05
CA ASN A 217 12.39 14.50 1.86
C ASN A 217 11.44 15.14 0.85
N ILE A 218 11.18 14.47 -0.28
CA ILE A 218 10.19 14.92 -1.28
C ILE A 218 8.81 15.05 -0.64
N ALA A 219 8.36 14.03 0.13
CA ALA A 219 7.08 14.08 0.82
C ALA A 219 6.93 15.33 1.69
N ASN A 220 7.96 15.68 2.48
CA ASN A 220 7.94 16.86 3.32
C ASN A 220 7.94 18.18 2.53
N LEU A 221 8.66 18.25 1.41
CA LEU A 221 8.71 19.44 0.55
C LEU A 221 7.37 19.74 -0.14
N VAL A 222 6.62 18.70 -0.51
CA VAL A 222 5.40 18.88 -1.29
C VAL A 222 4.13 18.80 -0.46
N TYR A 223 4.23 18.42 0.82
CA TYR A 223 3.06 18.12 1.66
C TYR A 223 2.12 19.32 1.79
N GLU A 224 2.62 20.52 2.06
CA GLU A 224 1.79 21.71 2.21
C GLU A 224 1.01 22.00 0.93
N LYS A 225 1.70 21.99 -0.21
CA LYS A 225 1.09 22.24 -1.52
C LYS A 225 0.08 21.18 -1.91
N GLU A 226 0.36 19.89 -1.62
CA GLU A 226 -0.49 18.80 -2.09
C GLU A 226 -1.63 18.44 -1.13
N PHE A 227 -1.53 18.77 0.17
CA PHE A 227 -2.49 18.27 1.16
C PHE A 227 -3.11 19.37 2.04
N ILE A 228 -2.63 20.62 2.00
CA ILE A 228 -3.15 21.73 2.83
C ILE A 228 -3.78 22.83 1.98
N GLU A 229 -3.22 23.16 0.82
CA GLU A 229 -3.78 24.10 -0.18
C GLU A 229 -4.85 23.42 -1.06
#